data_a88ee34017fd7e0838b1991d916e95bc
#
_entry.id   a88ee34017fd7e0838b1991d916e95bc
#
_cell.length_a   1.000
_cell.length_b   1.000
_cell.length_c   1.000
_cell.angle_alpha   90.00
_cell.angle_beta   90.00
_cell.angle_gamma   90.00
#
_symmetry.space_group_name_H-M   'P 1'
#
loop_
_entity.id
_entity.type
_entity.pdbx_description
1 polymer ?
#
loop_
_entity_poly.entity_id
_entity_poly.type
_entity_poly.pdbx_seq_one_letter_code
_entity_poly.pdbx_strand_id
1 'polypeptide(L)'
;MIGRRSTLPIAIMLIDCSIGTDDVVIHELKKIPAVAYAYKLIRYHDIIVKLESNSEEELRKTISGKIRKLDNILGTITVVALEK
;
A
#
# COMPACT_ATOMS: atom_id res chain seq x y z
N MET A 1 27.78 8.69 13.37
CA MET A 1 27.26 8.44 13.07
C MET A 1 26.73 8.29 12.79
N ILE A 2 26.76 8.25 12.57
CA ILE A 2 26.21 8.05 12.21
C ILE A 2 25.42 7.71 11.91
N GLY A 3 25.31 8.37 12.06
CA GLY A 3 24.16 7.99 11.81
C GLY A 3 23.84 7.04 10.88
N ARG A 4 23.57 6.45 11.02
CA ARG A 4 23.23 5.65 10.21
C ARG A 4 21.96 5.88 9.70
N ARG A 5 21.76 5.78 8.64
CA ARG A 5 20.57 5.90 8.12
C ARG A 5 20.05 4.62 7.71
N SER A 6 18.93 4.27 8.14
CA SER A 6 18.33 3.07 7.69
C SER A 6 17.80 3.24 6.31
N THR A 7 17.87 2.16 5.54
CA THR A 7 17.26 2.10 4.23
C THR A 7 16.16 1.05 4.33
N LEU A 8 14.93 1.51 4.39
CA LEU A 8 13.79 0.63 4.60
C LEU A 8 13.02 0.43 3.30
N PRO A 9 12.49 -0.76 3.07
CA PRO A 9 11.67 -0.98 1.89
C PRO A 9 10.32 -0.30 2.01
N ILE A 10 9.88 0.26 0.89
CA ILE A 10 8.53 0.81 0.79
C ILE A 10 7.87 0.24 -0.45
N ALA A 11 6.56 0.26 -0.46
CA ALA A 11 5.80 -0.07 -1.66
C ALA A 11 4.80 1.04 -1.91
N ILE A 12 4.68 1.41 -3.18
CA ILE A 12 3.62 2.31 -3.61
C ILE A 12 2.69 1.45 -4.45
N MET A 13 1.41 1.45 -4.13
CA MET A 13 0.43 0.69 -4.87
C MET A 13 -0.64 1.60 -5.42
N LEU A 14 -1.00 1.35 -6.67
CA LEU A 14 -2.18 1.94 -7.28
C LEU A 14 -3.24 0.85 -7.31
N ILE A 15 -4.41 1.15 -6.77
CA ILE A 15 -5.45 0.16 -6.56
C ILE A 15 -6.69 0.58 -7.30
N ASP A 16 -7.28 -0.37 -8.02
CA ASP A 16 -8.60 -0.19 -8.62
C ASP A 16 -9.59 -1.00 -7.82
N CYS A 17 -10.73 -0.43 -7.54
CA CYS A 17 -11.76 -1.08 -6.76
C CYS A 17 -13.11 -0.96 -7.44
N SER A 18 -14.09 -1.71 -6.95
CA SER A 18 -15.44 -1.69 -7.50
C SER A 18 -16.02 -0.29 -7.35
N ILE A 19 -16.90 0.07 -8.29
CA ILE A 19 -17.51 1.39 -8.30
C ILE A 19 -18.21 1.65 -6.97
N GLY A 20 -17.90 2.81 -6.38
CA GLY A 20 -18.55 3.24 -5.14
C GLY A 20 -17.98 2.64 -3.88
N THR A 21 -16.89 1.86 -3.96
CA THR A 21 -16.30 1.23 -2.77
C THR A 21 -15.01 1.85 -2.31
N ASP A 22 -14.55 2.93 -2.94
CA ASP A 22 -13.25 3.50 -2.62
C ASP A 22 -13.14 3.94 -1.16
N ASP A 23 -14.19 4.52 -0.59
CA ASP A 23 -14.13 4.95 0.81
C ASP A 23 -14.03 3.75 1.76
N VAL A 24 -14.76 2.69 1.47
CA VAL A 24 -14.69 1.47 2.28
C VAL A 24 -13.31 0.84 2.19
N VAL A 25 -12.76 0.77 0.97
CA VAL A 25 -11.44 0.18 0.78
C VAL A 25 -10.37 1.00 1.49
N ILE A 26 -10.43 2.33 1.39
CA ILE A 26 -9.48 3.19 2.10
C ILE A 26 -9.57 2.96 3.60
N HIS A 27 -10.79 2.84 4.12
CA HIS A 27 -10.98 2.60 5.54
C HIS A 27 -10.31 1.29 5.97
N GLU A 28 -10.47 0.24 5.17
CA GLU A 28 -9.85 -1.05 5.48
C GLU A 28 -8.32 -0.99 5.34
N LEU A 29 -7.82 -0.29 4.33
CA LEU A 29 -6.38 -0.12 4.17
C LEU A 29 -5.76 0.56 5.39
N LYS A 30 -6.42 1.57 5.92
CA LYS A 30 -5.88 2.31 7.06
C LYS A 30 -5.80 1.51 8.33
N LYS A 31 -6.47 0.36 8.41
CA LYS A 31 -6.35 -0.54 9.55
C LYS A 31 -5.08 -1.37 9.52
N ILE A 32 -4.40 -1.44 8.38
CA ILE A 32 -3.20 -2.25 8.23
C ILE A 32 -2.01 -1.46 8.75
N PRO A 33 -1.27 -1.98 9.75
CA PRO A 33 -0.20 -1.19 10.38
C PRO A 33 0.90 -0.73 9.41
N ALA A 34 1.18 -1.51 8.37
CA ALA A 34 2.21 -1.15 7.41
C ALA A 34 1.81 0.02 6.50
N VAL A 35 0.54 0.39 6.47
CA VAL A 35 0.05 1.47 5.59
C VAL A 35 0.42 2.81 6.18
N ALA A 36 1.26 3.57 5.46
CA ALA A 36 1.64 4.91 5.87
C ALA A 36 0.59 5.93 5.47
N TYR A 37 0.02 5.78 4.29
CA TYR A 37 -1.09 6.61 3.86
C TYR A 37 -1.89 5.90 2.78
N ALA A 38 -3.12 6.33 2.60
CA ALA A 38 -3.99 5.87 1.52
C ALA A 38 -4.86 7.06 1.10
N TYR A 39 -4.82 7.40 -0.20
CA TYR A 39 -5.55 8.53 -0.73
C TYR A 39 -6.40 8.12 -1.91
N LYS A 40 -7.54 8.78 -2.06
CA LYS A 40 -8.40 8.62 -3.21
C LYS A 40 -7.79 9.39 -4.38
N LEU A 41 -7.70 8.75 -5.53
CA LEU A 41 -7.19 9.38 -6.74
C LEU A 41 -8.32 9.93 -7.58
N ILE A 42 -8.02 10.96 -8.37
CA ILE A 42 -9.00 11.60 -9.22
C ILE A 42 -9.08 10.94 -10.59
N ARG A 43 -7.96 10.37 -11.07
CA ARG A 43 -7.89 9.84 -12.45
C ARG A 43 -7.10 8.55 -12.50
N TYR A 44 -7.42 7.72 -13.46
CA TYR A 44 -6.73 6.53 -13.91
C TYR A 44 -6.87 5.34 -12.98
N HIS A 45 -6.69 5.53 -11.70
CA HIS A 45 -6.85 4.49 -10.68
C HIS A 45 -7.64 5.10 -9.54
N ASP A 46 -8.10 4.27 -8.63
CA ASP A 46 -8.99 4.74 -7.57
C ASP A 46 -8.26 5.17 -6.32
N ILE A 47 -7.20 4.46 -5.94
CA ILE A 47 -6.53 4.70 -4.67
C ILE A 47 -5.03 4.58 -4.83
N ILE A 48 -4.27 5.42 -4.13
CA ILE A 48 -2.83 5.26 -3.99
C ILE A 48 -2.54 4.98 -2.52
N VAL A 49 -1.69 3.98 -2.27
CA VAL A 49 -1.33 3.62 -0.92
C VAL A 49 0.18 3.47 -0.82
N LYS A 50 0.76 3.96 0.29
CA LYS A 50 2.16 3.74 0.59
C LYS A 50 2.27 2.82 1.77
N LEU A 51 3.12 1.81 1.63
CA LEU A 51 3.40 0.84 2.67
C LEU A 51 4.85 0.95 3.09
N GLU A 52 5.10 0.79 4.37
CA GLU A 52 6.45 0.76 4.93
C GLU A 52 6.59 -0.47 5.79
N SER A 53 7.75 -1.09 5.74
CA SER A 53 8.00 -2.28 6.54
C SER A 53 9.48 -2.40 6.85
N ASN A 54 9.82 -3.29 7.78
CA ASN A 54 11.20 -3.50 8.15
C ASN A 54 11.95 -4.36 7.16
N SER A 55 11.27 -5.13 6.36
CA SER A 55 11.91 -5.99 5.38
C SER A 55 11.03 -6.13 4.15
N GLU A 56 11.68 -6.44 3.04
CA GLU A 56 10.97 -6.67 1.79
C GLU A 56 10.04 -7.87 1.89
N GLU A 57 10.45 -8.87 2.65
CA GLU A 57 9.64 -10.06 2.83
C GLU A 57 8.33 -9.74 3.55
N GLU A 58 8.42 -8.95 4.63
CA GLU A 58 7.21 -8.55 5.35
C GLU A 58 6.30 -7.69 4.48
N LEU A 59 6.91 -6.84 3.66
CA LEU A 59 6.17 -6.01 2.74
C LEU A 59 5.39 -6.87 1.76
N ARG A 60 6.04 -7.89 1.19
CA ARG A 60 5.40 -8.78 0.25
C ARG A 60 4.27 -9.57 0.90
N LYS A 61 4.47 -10.02 2.14
CA LYS A 61 3.43 -10.73 2.86
C LYS A 61 2.21 -9.85 3.11
N THR A 62 2.43 -8.58 3.45
CA THR A 62 1.33 -7.65 3.66
C THR A 62 0.56 -7.43 2.36
N ILE A 63 1.27 -7.24 1.25
CA ILE A 63 0.62 -7.00 -0.03
C ILE A 63 -0.22 -8.20 -0.45
N SER A 64 0.36 -9.39 -0.46
CA SER A 64 -0.36 -10.56 -0.95
C SER A 64 -1.33 -11.12 0.06
N GLY A 65 -1.00 -11.02 1.36
CA GLY A 65 -1.80 -11.64 2.40
C GLY A 65 -2.90 -10.77 2.97
N LYS A 66 -2.77 -9.45 2.84
CA LYS A 66 -3.76 -8.54 3.41
C LYS A 66 -4.40 -7.64 2.37
N ILE A 67 -3.59 -6.95 1.57
CA ILE A 67 -4.15 -5.95 0.67
C ILE A 67 -4.89 -6.60 -0.49
N ARG A 68 -4.26 -7.55 -1.17
CA ARG A 68 -4.90 -8.19 -2.33
C ARG A 68 -6.08 -9.05 -1.95
N LYS A 69 -6.25 -9.33 -0.66
CA LYS A 69 -7.38 -10.12 -0.19
C LYS A 69 -8.54 -9.28 0.31
N LEU A 70 -8.41 -7.96 0.29
CA LEU A 70 -9.52 -7.10 0.66
C LEU A 70 -10.63 -7.24 -0.38
N ASP A 71 -11.87 -7.14 0.10
CA ASP A 71 -13.02 -7.15 -0.78
C ASP A 71 -12.99 -5.93 -1.67
N ASN A 72 -13.58 -6.06 -2.86
CA ASN A 72 -13.78 -4.97 -3.80
C ASN A 72 -12.52 -4.52 -4.56
N ILE A 73 -11.39 -5.18 -4.36
CA ILE A 73 -10.17 -4.87 -5.12
C ILE A 73 -10.26 -5.57 -6.46
N LEU A 74 -10.18 -4.80 -7.55
CA LEU A 74 -10.24 -5.34 -8.90
C LEU A 74 -8.86 -5.52 -9.49
N GLY A 75 -7.89 -4.69 -9.13
CA GLY A 75 -6.55 -4.80 -9.65
C GLY A 75 -5.59 -3.92 -8.88
N THR A 76 -4.30 -4.25 -8.95
CA THR A 76 -3.27 -3.49 -8.28
C THR A 76 -2.04 -3.40 -9.15
N ILE A 77 -1.34 -2.26 -9.05
CA ILE A 77 0.00 -2.08 -9.61
C ILE A 77 0.89 -1.74 -8.44
N THR A 78 1.99 -2.46 -8.29
CA THR A 78 2.88 -2.28 -7.14
C THR A 78 4.28 -1.96 -7.59
N VAL A 79 4.88 -0.95 -6.96
CA VAL A 79 6.29 -0.60 -7.15
C VAL A 79 6.94 -0.72 -5.78
N VAL A 80 8.03 -1.47 -5.70
CA VAL A 80 8.77 -1.65 -4.45
C VAL A 80 10.10 -0.93 -4.58
N ALA A 81 10.46 -0.17 -3.56
CA ALA A 81 11.68 0.63 -3.59
C ALA A 81 12.29 0.69 -2.19
N LEU A 82 13.48 1.24 -2.12
CA LEU A 82 14.12 1.52 -0.85
C LEU A 82 14.10 3.02 -0.62
N GLU A 83 13.63 3.40 0.55
CA GLU A 83 13.60 4.80 0.92
C GLU A 83 14.94 5.16 1.54
N LYS A 84 15.58 6.19 1.03
CA LYS A 84 16.88 6.63 1.55
C LYS A 84 16.79 7.95 2.25
#